data_7317fafbc300cdff4597630eefde4973
#
_entry.id   7317fafbc300cdff4597630eefde4973
#
_cell.length_a   1.000
_cell.length_b   1.000
_cell.length_c   1.000
_cell.angle_alpha   90.00
_cell.angle_beta   90.00
_cell.angle_gamma   90.00
#
_symmetry.space_group_name_H-M   'P 1'
#
loop_
_entity.id
_entity.type
_entity.pdbx_description
1 polymer ?
#
loop_
_entity_poly.entity_id
_entity_poly.type
_entity_poly.pdbx_seq_one_letter_code
_entity_poly.pdbx_strand_id
1 'polypeptide(L)'
;MFELKQQIDKAHEDYMVDQSVKALKEHGLYSPKRVIFISFSLNICERLAALCPGFTVQYLGDDKSPEELAGLGINGIDFHYKVFAKNPTWFKQARDNKMSVNCWTVNKEKDIQSMIDLGVDCITTNEPMLTREKLGKREKRK
;
A
#
# COMPACT_ATOMS: atom_id res chain seq x y z
N MET A 1 -1.18 -7.29 -5.84
CA MET A 1 -2.04 -6.35 -5.09
C MET A 1 -3.49 -6.53 -5.52
N PHE A 2 -4.42 -6.37 -4.61
CA PHE A 2 -5.86 -6.53 -4.84
C PHE A 2 -6.56 -5.24 -4.38
N GLU A 3 -6.99 -4.42 -5.34
CA GLU A 3 -7.61 -3.13 -5.07
C GLU A 3 -9.13 -3.27 -4.96
N LEU A 4 -9.69 -2.78 -3.85
CA LEU A 4 -11.13 -2.60 -3.69
C LEU A 4 -11.46 -1.12 -3.89
N LYS A 5 -12.24 -0.83 -4.92
CA LYS A 5 -12.65 0.53 -5.26
C LYS A 5 -13.72 1.04 -4.30
N GLN A 6 -13.64 2.33 -3.97
CA GLN A 6 -14.69 3.02 -3.22
C GLN A 6 -16.05 2.83 -3.92
N GLN A 7 -17.09 2.60 -3.13
CA GLN A 7 -18.46 2.42 -3.61
C GLN A 7 -19.32 3.65 -3.26
N ILE A 8 -20.58 3.59 -3.67
CA ILE A 8 -21.53 4.70 -3.50
C ILE A 8 -21.82 5.00 -2.02
N ASP A 9 -21.77 3.98 -1.17
CA ASP A 9 -21.99 4.08 0.27
C ASP A 9 -21.29 2.94 1.04
N LYS A 10 -21.33 3.06 2.37
CA LYS A 10 -20.73 2.09 3.28
C LYS A 10 -21.30 0.68 3.13
N ALA A 11 -22.59 0.54 2.91
CA ALA A 11 -23.23 -0.77 2.80
C ALA A 11 -22.74 -1.54 1.56
N HIS A 12 -22.59 -0.85 0.44
CA HIS A 12 -22.01 -1.44 -0.79
C HIS A 12 -20.52 -1.77 -0.60
N GLU A 13 -19.75 -0.94 0.10
CA GLU A 13 -18.36 -1.23 0.43
C GLU A 13 -18.25 -2.48 1.31
N ASP A 14 -19.04 -2.57 2.37
CA ASP A 14 -19.06 -3.72 3.28
C ASP A 14 -19.43 -5.01 2.54
N TYR A 15 -20.45 -4.97 1.68
CA TYR A 15 -20.83 -6.10 0.83
C TYR A 15 -19.70 -6.51 -0.12
N MET A 16 -19.07 -5.54 -0.79
CA MET A 16 -17.96 -5.81 -1.71
C MET A 16 -16.78 -6.45 -0.98
N VAL A 17 -16.43 -5.99 0.20
CA VAL A 17 -15.37 -6.62 1.02
C VAL A 17 -15.71 -8.06 1.31
N ASP A 18 -16.93 -8.35 1.79
CA ASP A 18 -17.36 -9.70 2.12
C ASP A 18 -17.33 -10.64 0.89
N GLN A 19 -17.83 -10.18 -0.26
CA GLN A 19 -17.80 -10.97 -1.50
C GLN A 19 -16.37 -11.19 -2.01
N SER A 20 -15.51 -10.20 -1.90
CA SER A 20 -14.11 -10.32 -2.32
C SER A 20 -13.35 -11.33 -1.45
N VAL A 21 -13.51 -11.27 -0.14
CA VAL A 21 -12.90 -12.24 0.79
C VAL A 21 -13.42 -13.65 0.53
N LYS A 22 -14.74 -13.82 0.31
CA LYS A 22 -15.36 -15.08 -0.05
C LYS A 22 -14.77 -15.65 -1.34
N ALA A 23 -14.71 -14.85 -2.40
CA ALA A 23 -14.16 -15.27 -3.69
C ALA A 23 -12.68 -15.68 -3.59
N LEU A 24 -11.86 -14.94 -2.83
CA LEU A 24 -10.46 -15.32 -2.60
C LEU A 24 -10.34 -16.67 -1.90
N LYS A 25 -11.21 -16.98 -0.94
CA LYS A 25 -11.25 -18.28 -0.24
C LYS A 25 -11.67 -19.40 -1.19
N GLU A 26 -12.75 -19.21 -1.94
CA GLU A 26 -13.30 -20.20 -2.89
C GLU A 26 -12.29 -20.56 -3.99
N HIS A 27 -11.47 -19.61 -4.44
CA HIS A 27 -10.46 -19.82 -5.47
C HIS A 27 -9.06 -20.18 -4.91
N GLY A 28 -8.91 -20.44 -3.61
CA GLY A 28 -7.64 -20.82 -3.00
C GLY A 28 -6.57 -19.71 -3.04
N LEU A 29 -7.00 -18.46 -3.14
CA LEU A 29 -6.11 -17.29 -3.21
C LEU A 29 -5.99 -16.54 -1.87
N TYR A 30 -6.79 -16.91 -0.87
CA TYR A 30 -6.80 -16.28 0.45
C TYR A 30 -5.53 -16.61 1.23
N SER A 31 -4.47 -15.87 0.97
CA SER A 31 -3.18 -16.05 1.62
C SER A 31 -2.45 -14.71 1.78
N PRO A 32 -1.97 -14.37 2.99
CA PRO A 32 -1.24 -13.12 3.23
C PRO A 32 0.10 -13.04 2.48
N LYS A 33 0.63 -14.18 2.01
CA LYS A 33 1.82 -14.20 1.16
C LYS A 33 1.54 -13.87 -0.31
N ARG A 34 0.27 -13.92 -0.73
CA ARG A 34 -0.13 -13.75 -2.13
C ARG A 34 -0.94 -12.48 -2.38
N VAL A 35 -1.64 -11.99 -1.35
CA VAL A 35 -2.57 -10.87 -1.47
C VAL A 35 -2.15 -9.74 -0.53
N ILE A 36 -2.03 -8.55 -1.08
CA ILE A 36 -1.98 -7.27 -0.38
C ILE A 36 -3.24 -6.52 -0.80
N PHE A 37 -4.06 -6.11 0.15
CA PHE A 37 -5.25 -5.30 -0.10
C PHE A 37 -4.89 -3.82 -0.17
N ILE A 38 -5.47 -3.11 -1.12
CA ILE A 38 -5.31 -1.65 -1.25
C ILE A 38 -6.66 -1.00 -1.50
N SER A 39 -6.89 0.18 -0.94
CA SER A 39 -8.10 0.99 -1.19
C SER A 39 -7.90 2.47 -0.89
N PHE A 40 -8.63 3.32 -1.61
CA PHE A 40 -8.82 4.73 -1.27
C PHE A 40 -9.91 4.95 -0.21
N SER A 41 -10.75 3.95 0.07
CA SER A 41 -11.76 4.04 1.12
C SER A 41 -11.17 3.61 2.47
N LEU A 42 -11.23 4.51 3.45
CA LEU A 42 -10.83 4.21 4.81
C LEU A 42 -11.69 3.10 5.42
N ASN A 43 -13.01 3.15 5.19
CA ASN A 43 -13.96 2.13 5.66
C ASN A 43 -13.60 0.72 5.13
N ILE A 44 -13.24 0.62 3.85
CA ILE A 44 -12.80 -0.67 3.26
C ILE A 44 -11.53 -1.16 3.96
N CYS A 45 -10.55 -0.27 4.19
CA CYS A 45 -9.29 -0.64 4.84
C CYS A 45 -9.51 -1.10 6.28
N GLU A 46 -10.32 -0.38 7.07
CA GLU A 46 -10.65 -0.76 8.46
C GLU A 46 -11.37 -2.11 8.51
N ARG A 47 -12.35 -2.32 7.62
CA ARG A 47 -13.08 -3.60 7.55
C ARG A 47 -12.16 -4.76 7.16
N LEU A 48 -11.29 -4.58 6.18
CA LEU A 48 -10.30 -5.59 5.78
C LEU A 48 -9.32 -5.89 6.90
N ALA A 49 -8.82 -4.87 7.61
CA ALA A 49 -7.92 -5.04 8.75
C ALA A 49 -8.57 -5.88 9.86
N ALA A 50 -9.87 -5.67 10.11
CA ALA A 50 -10.62 -6.44 11.10
C ALA A 50 -10.93 -7.88 10.65
N LEU A 51 -11.33 -8.08 9.36
CA LEU A 51 -11.75 -9.39 8.84
C LEU A 51 -10.61 -10.30 8.39
N CYS A 52 -9.47 -9.72 8.04
CA CYS A 52 -8.35 -10.44 7.44
C CYS A 52 -7.07 -10.27 8.29
N PRO A 53 -7.05 -10.76 9.55
CA PRO A 53 -5.87 -10.63 10.40
C PRO A 53 -4.66 -11.31 9.75
N GLY A 54 -3.50 -10.65 9.83
CA GLY A 54 -2.26 -11.12 9.21
C GLY A 54 -2.07 -10.74 7.74
N PHE A 55 -3.08 -10.16 7.08
CA PHE A 55 -2.91 -9.60 5.75
C PHE A 55 -2.35 -8.17 5.81
N THR A 56 -1.63 -7.79 4.76
CA THR A 56 -1.26 -6.39 4.54
C THR A 56 -2.44 -5.66 3.92
N VAL A 57 -2.87 -4.59 4.59
CA VAL A 57 -3.90 -3.65 4.12
C VAL A 57 -3.27 -2.28 4.01
N GLN A 58 -3.28 -1.69 2.82
CA GLN A 58 -2.65 -0.40 2.55
C GLN A 58 -3.69 0.63 2.14
N TYR A 59 -3.63 1.80 2.79
CA TYR A 59 -4.44 2.94 2.43
C TYR A 59 -3.77 3.75 1.32
N LEU A 60 -4.56 4.16 0.31
CA LEU A 60 -4.10 4.89 -0.87
C LEU A 60 -4.26 6.42 -0.75
N GLY A 61 -5.18 6.88 0.10
CA GLY A 61 -5.45 8.31 0.31
C GLY A 61 -4.35 9.00 1.13
N ASP A 62 -4.22 10.32 0.94
CA ASP A 62 -3.19 11.15 1.58
C ASP A 62 -3.75 12.14 2.61
N ASP A 63 -4.97 11.89 3.08
CA ASP A 63 -5.68 12.71 4.08
C ASP A 63 -5.48 12.23 5.53
N LYS A 64 -4.79 11.11 5.72
CA LYS A 64 -4.44 10.52 7.02
C LYS A 64 -2.95 10.27 7.12
N SER A 65 -2.37 10.62 8.27
CA SER A 65 -0.99 10.27 8.58
C SER A 65 -0.82 8.76 8.84
N PRO A 66 0.38 8.20 8.66
CA PRO A 66 0.66 6.81 9.03
C PRO A 66 0.38 6.49 10.49
N GLU A 67 0.58 7.45 11.40
CA GLU A 67 0.29 7.27 12.82
C GLU A 67 -1.21 7.14 13.08
N GLU A 68 -2.06 7.98 12.43
CA GLU A 68 -3.51 7.85 12.49
C GLU A 68 -3.99 6.51 11.93
N LEU A 69 -3.45 6.09 10.79
CA LEU A 69 -3.79 4.81 10.14
C LEU A 69 -3.41 3.60 11.02
N ALA A 70 -2.25 3.65 11.66
CA ALA A 70 -1.83 2.61 12.59
C ALA A 70 -2.79 2.51 13.79
N GLY A 71 -3.29 3.65 14.29
CA GLY A 71 -4.32 3.69 15.34
C GLY A 71 -5.65 3.04 14.94
N LEU A 72 -5.94 2.95 13.64
CA LEU A 72 -7.11 2.27 13.07
C LEU A 72 -6.86 0.79 12.72
N GLY A 73 -5.68 0.26 13.03
CA GLY A 73 -5.30 -1.12 12.74
C GLY A 73 -4.84 -1.37 11.30
N ILE A 74 -4.67 -0.33 10.50
CA ILE A 74 -4.17 -0.40 9.13
C ILE A 74 -2.64 -0.51 9.20
N ASN A 75 -2.07 -1.50 8.52
CA ASN A 75 -0.65 -1.86 8.65
C ASN A 75 0.19 -1.56 7.40
N GLY A 76 -0.32 -0.69 6.52
CA GLY A 76 0.42 -0.28 5.35
C GLY A 76 -0.12 0.99 4.69
N ILE A 77 0.74 1.62 3.91
CA ILE A 77 0.42 2.78 3.07
C ILE A 77 0.91 2.52 1.65
N ASP A 78 0.13 2.98 0.68
CA ASP A 78 0.51 3.00 -0.73
C ASP A 78 0.17 4.38 -1.29
N PHE A 79 1.06 5.35 -1.04
CA PHE A 79 0.80 6.75 -1.31
C PHE A 79 1.32 7.19 -2.68
N HIS A 80 0.70 8.22 -3.24
CA HIS A 80 1.33 8.94 -4.33
C HIS A 80 2.71 9.45 -3.88
N TYR A 81 3.77 9.15 -4.65
CA TYR A 81 5.17 9.38 -4.24
C TYR A 81 5.49 10.81 -3.77
N LYS A 82 4.78 11.81 -4.28
CA LYS A 82 4.97 13.21 -3.87
C LYS A 82 4.49 13.51 -2.44
N VAL A 83 3.70 12.62 -1.84
CA VAL A 83 3.20 12.77 -0.46
C VAL A 83 4.37 12.81 0.53
N PHE A 84 5.42 12.02 0.28
CA PHE A 84 6.60 11.99 1.15
C PHE A 84 7.41 13.29 1.13
N ALA A 85 7.42 14.01 0.00
CA ALA A 85 8.04 15.33 -0.08
C ALA A 85 7.22 16.41 0.65
N LYS A 86 5.88 16.30 0.62
CA LYS A 86 4.98 17.21 1.34
C LYS A 86 4.96 16.94 2.85
N ASN A 87 5.16 15.69 3.26
CA ASN A 87 5.09 15.22 4.64
C ASN A 87 6.38 14.47 5.02
N PRO A 88 7.50 15.18 5.27
CA PRO A 88 8.82 14.55 5.43
C PRO A 88 8.92 13.55 6.58
N THR A 89 8.04 13.63 7.58
CA THR A 89 8.03 12.74 8.74
C THR A 89 7.24 11.44 8.50
N TRP A 90 6.38 11.39 7.47
CA TRP A 90 5.43 10.29 7.28
C TRP A 90 6.12 8.96 6.94
N PHE A 91 7.20 8.98 6.20
CA PHE A 91 7.96 7.76 5.97
C PHE A 91 8.50 7.17 7.29
N LYS A 92 9.06 8.03 8.15
CA LYS A 92 9.54 7.61 9.47
C LYS A 92 8.39 7.10 10.35
N GLN A 93 7.26 7.81 10.41
CA GLN A 93 6.07 7.38 11.15
C GLN A 93 5.60 5.99 10.70
N ALA A 94 5.55 5.74 9.38
CA ALA A 94 5.19 4.43 8.85
C ALA A 94 6.15 3.34 9.32
N ARG A 95 7.46 3.60 9.26
CA ARG A 95 8.49 2.63 9.71
C ARG A 95 8.46 2.40 11.21
N ASP A 96 8.28 3.45 12.02
CA ASP A 96 8.15 3.33 13.48
C ASP A 96 6.94 2.47 13.86
N ASN A 97 5.86 2.55 13.10
CA ASN A 97 4.66 1.72 13.25
C ASN A 97 4.73 0.37 12.49
N LYS A 98 5.90 -0.02 11.96
CA LYS A 98 6.13 -1.29 11.24
C LYS A 98 5.20 -1.49 10.04
N MET A 99 4.74 -0.41 9.43
CA MET A 99 3.89 -0.44 8.25
C MET A 99 4.69 -0.78 7.00
N SER A 100 4.06 -1.51 6.07
CA SER A 100 4.56 -1.60 4.70
C SER A 100 4.35 -0.26 3.98
N VAL A 101 5.33 0.12 3.16
CA VAL A 101 5.34 1.40 2.45
C VAL A 101 5.51 1.18 0.96
N ASN A 102 4.47 1.39 0.20
CA ASN A 102 4.49 1.40 -1.26
C ASN A 102 4.28 2.81 -1.80
N CYS A 103 4.56 3.02 -3.06
CA CYS A 103 4.25 4.29 -3.73
C CYS A 103 3.88 4.10 -5.20
N TRP A 104 3.08 5.03 -5.72
CA TRP A 104 2.56 5.06 -7.10
C TRP A 104 2.46 6.49 -7.64
N THR A 105 2.32 6.70 -8.93
CA THR A 105 2.90 5.96 -10.03
C THR A 105 4.18 6.67 -10.41
N VAL A 106 5.34 6.01 -10.24
CA VAL A 106 6.66 6.64 -10.32
C VAL A 106 7.32 6.25 -11.63
N ASN A 107 7.39 7.18 -12.59
CA ASN A 107 7.87 6.88 -13.94
C ASN A 107 9.18 7.58 -14.32
N LYS A 108 9.49 8.72 -13.69
CA LYS A 108 10.72 9.46 -14.00
C LYS A 108 11.91 8.84 -13.27
N GLU A 109 13.02 8.70 -13.95
CA GLU A 109 14.26 8.11 -13.42
C GLU A 109 14.68 8.72 -12.07
N LYS A 110 14.64 10.05 -11.97
CA LYS A 110 14.97 10.78 -10.73
C LYS A 110 14.05 10.42 -9.58
N ASP A 111 12.75 10.33 -9.85
CA ASP A 111 11.75 10.02 -8.82
C ASP A 111 11.85 8.56 -8.39
N ILE A 112 12.09 7.63 -9.33
CA ILE A 112 12.37 6.21 -9.05
C ILE A 112 13.58 6.10 -8.12
N GLN A 113 14.69 6.79 -8.45
CA GLN A 113 15.89 6.76 -7.61
C GLN A 113 15.60 7.29 -6.22
N SER A 114 14.85 8.39 -6.11
CA SER A 114 14.46 8.98 -4.82
C SER A 114 13.67 8.00 -3.95
N MET A 115 12.72 7.25 -4.52
CA MET A 115 11.92 6.26 -3.78
C MET A 115 12.75 5.03 -3.37
N ILE A 116 13.69 4.62 -4.23
CA ILE A 116 14.66 3.56 -3.90
C ILE A 116 15.55 4.00 -2.74
N ASP A 117 16.06 5.23 -2.76
CA ASP A 117 16.95 5.76 -1.72
C ASP A 117 16.18 5.97 -0.40
N LEU A 118 14.92 6.41 -0.47
CA LEU A 118 14.02 6.49 0.68
C LEU A 118 13.80 5.11 1.32
N GLY A 119 13.82 4.03 0.54
CA GLY A 119 13.70 2.66 1.02
C GLY A 119 12.25 2.18 1.11
N VAL A 120 11.38 2.58 0.18
CA VAL A 120 10.03 2.02 0.06
C VAL A 120 10.09 0.53 -0.29
N ASP A 121 9.06 -0.23 0.08
CA ASP A 121 9.03 -1.68 -0.13
C ASP A 121 8.63 -2.04 -1.56
N CYS A 122 7.77 -1.23 -2.20
CA CYS A 122 7.33 -1.45 -3.57
C CYS A 122 7.10 -0.12 -4.31
N ILE A 123 7.41 -0.11 -5.59
CA ILE A 123 7.18 1.01 -6.49
C ILE A 123 6.26 0.56 -7.62
N THR A 124 5.10 1.17 -7.73
CA THR A 124 4.23 1.04 -8.91
C THR A 124 4.71 1.99 -10.00
N THR A 125 5.04 1.43 -11.17
CA THR A 125 5.64 2.17 -12.27
C THR A 125 5.24 1.59 -13.63
N ASN A 126 5.24 2.45 -14.66
CA ASN A 126 5.16 2.02 -16.07
C ASN A 126 6.55 1.70 -16.66
N GLU A 127 7.63 1.91 -15.86
CA GLU A 127 9.02 1.71 -16.26
C GLU A 127 9.71 0.60 -15.42
N PRO A 128 9.21 -0.64 -15.45
CA PRO A 128 9.72 -1.72 -14.58
C PRO A 128 11.16 -2.08 -14.86
N MET A 129 11.60 -2.03 -16.12
CA MET A 129 12.97 -2.36 -16.50
C MET A 129 13.97 -1.34 -15.95
N LEU A 130 13.65 -0.04 -16.07
CA LEU A 130 14.44 1.05 -15.49
C LEU A 130 14.54 0.91 -13.97
N THR A 131 13.41 0.62 -13.31
CA THR A 131 13.37 0.45 -11.87
C THR A 131 14.25 -0.72 -11.41
N ARG A 132 14.21 -1.86 -12.10
CA ARG A 132 15.08 -3.01 -11.80
C ARG A 132 16.56 -2.69 -11.99
N GLU A 133 16.91 -1.97 -13.04
CA GLU A 133 18.31 -1.52 -13.28
C GLU A 133 18.82 -0.67 -12.12
N LYS A 134 18.01 0.28 -11.63
CA LYS A 134 18.37 1.14 -10.49
C LYS A 134 18.53 0.35 -9.19
N LEU A 135 17.65 -0.59 -8.93
CA LEU A 135 17.73 -1.49 -7.77
C LEU A 135 19.01 -2.33 -7.80
N GLY A 136 19.36 -2.93 -8.95
CA GLY A 136 20.59 -3.72 -9.10
C GLY A 136 21.87 -2.90 -8.92
N LYS A 137 21.87 -1.60 -9.23
CA LYS A 137 23.00 -0.70 -8.94
C LYS A 137 23.13 -0.40 -7.44
N ARG A 138 22.03 -0.34 -6.69
CA ARG A 138 22.06 -0.15 -5.24
C ARG A 138 22.66 -1.37 -4.51
N GLU A 139 22.27 -2.58 -4.92
CA GLU A 139 22.78 -3.82 -4.32
C GLU A 139 24.30 -3.98 -4.49
N LYS A 140 24.85 -3.53 -5.62
CA LYS A 140 26.30 -3.56 -5.89
C LYS A 140 27.12 -2.51 -5.12
N ARG A 141 26.46 -1.52 -4.49
CA ARG A 141 27.11 -0.45 -3.70
C ARG A 141 27.12 -0.73 -2.21
N LYS A 142 26.47 -1.79 -1.76
CA LYS A 142 26.49 -2.30 -0.39
C LYS A 142 27.51 -3.43 -0.24
#